data_9a153d3451fe1c146e14a39939a82de5
#
_entry.id   9a153d3451fe1c146e14a39939a82de5
#
_cell.length_a   1.000
_cell.length_b   1.000
_cell.length_c   1.000
_cell.angle_alpha   90.00
_cell.angle_beta   90.00
_cell.angle_gamma   90.00
#
_symmetry.space_group_name_H-M   'P 1'
#
loop_
_entity.id
_entity.type
_entity.pdbx_description
1 polymer ?
#
loop_
_entity_poly.entity_id
_entity_poly.type
_entity_poly.pdbx_seq_one_letter_code
_entity_poly.pdbx_strand_id
1 'polypeptide(L)'
;MYNFNCDYLEGVHPNIIKALEETNMVQQQGYCNDEYTHQAKELIRKKISDQDVYFLHGSTACNKLVIKTSLRPFESVIACDNAHINTLETGAIEDIGHKIEIVEDEDGLLIPEVIDKFVSERMNDPAYFHKPIPKMVYITNSSESGTIYTKQRLLEIKKVCDNHGLYLFMDGARLAYALTAKNNDLTLKEICDIVDATYVGGTKCGAMFGEALILNNDDFKLHFKNYIKGSGMLIAKSRFLGIQFRELFTDDLIFKLAEKADEQADRIRQRLKEQNYVLATQSTTNTIFVNMDYERYHRLKHKYNFCENYKTDDYINVRICTSWSTEDHMVDELINDL
;
A
#
# COMPACT_ATOMS: atom_id res chain seq x y z
N MET A 1 28.10 2.19 -1.50
CA MET A 1 27.07 2.98 -0.81
C MET A 1 25.88 2.07 -0.59
N TYR A 2 25.45 1.88 0.65
CA TYR A 2 24.30 1.05 0.98
C TYR A 2 23.01 1.85 0.83
N ASN A 3 21.99 1.24 0.23
CA ASN A 3 20.76 1.94 -0.15
C ASN A 3 19.62 1.59 0.81
N PHE A 4 19.13 2.60 1.52
CA PHE A 4 17.94 2.55 2.37
C PHE A 4 16.90 3.61 1.96
N ASN A 5 16.91 4.01 0.68
CA ASN A 5 16.08 5.11 0.16
C ASN A 5 14.60 4.68 -0.02
N CYS A 6 14.37 3.53 -0.62
CA CYS A 6 13.02 2.99 -0.82
C CYS A 6 13.05 1.45 -1.02
N ASP A 7 11.88 0.84 -1.07
CA ASP A 7 11.66 -0.60 -1.12
C ASP A 7 11.37 -1.16 -2.54
N TYR A 8 11.83 -0.45 -3.58
CA TYR A 8 11.65 -0.85 -5.00
C TYR A 8 12.88 -0.52 -5.87
N LEU A 9 14.09 -0.63 -5.31
CA LEU A 9 15.33 -0.34 -6.04
C LEU A 9 15.89 -1.56 -6.77
N GLU A 10 15.57 -2.75 -6.31
CA GLU A 10 16.03 -4.01 -6.86
C GLU A 10 15.05 -4.53 -7.92
N GLY A 11 15.44 -5.60 -8.57
CA GLY A 11 14.62 -6.25 -9.60
C GLY A 11 13.49 -7.09 -9.00
N VAL A 12 13.63 -8.41 -9.09
CA VAL A 12 12.58 -9.35 -8.73
C VAL A 12 13.16 -10.54 -7.96
N HIS A 13 12.37 -11.15 -7.08
CA HIS A 13 12.82 -12.33 -6.32
C HIS A 13 13.27 -13.47 -7.26
N PRO A 14 14.40 -14.17 -6.97
CA PRO A 14 14.96 -15.21 -7.83
C PRO A 14 14.00 -16.32 -8.24
N ASN A 15 13.07 -16.73 -7.35
CA ASN A 15 12.06 -17.74 -7.68
C ASN A 15 11.19 -17.32 -8.86
N ILE A 16 10.86 -16.00 -8.96
CA ILE A 16 10.06 -15.49 -10.07
C ILE A 16 10.84 -15.54 -11.38
N ILE A 17 12.14 -15.16 -11.38
CA ILE A 17 13.01 -15.29 -12.57
C ILE A 17 13.03 -16.74 -13.03
N LYS A 18 13.27 -17.67 -12.14
CA LYS A 18 13.29 -19.11 -12.44
C LYS A 18 11.95 -19.57 -13.04
N ALA A 19 10.83 -19.20 -12.43
CA ALA A 19 9.50 -19.56 -12.93
C ALA A 19 9.21 -18.95 -14.30
N LEU A 20 9.66 -17.72 -14.55
CA LEU A 20 9.55 -17.06 -15.88
C LEU A 20 10.36 -17.81 -16.93
N GLU A 21 11.60 -18.21 -16.63
CA GLU A 21 12.47 -18.98 -17.53
C GLU A 21 11.84 -20.34 -17.86
N GLU A 22 11.43 -21.12 -16.86
CA GLU A 22 10.83 -22.45 -17.01
C GLU A 22 9.53 -22.43 -17.82
N THR A 23 8.76 -21.35 -17.74
CA THR A 23 7.46 -21.23 -18.41
C THR A 23 7.49 -20.44 -19.71
N ASN A 24 8.62 -19.83 -20.09
CA ASN A 24 8.72 -18.87 -21.17
C ASN A 24 8.16 -19.33 -22.50
N MET A 25 8.47 -20.56 -22.91
CA MET A 25 8.05 -21.13 -24.20
C MET A 25 6.71 -21.89 -24.15
N VAL A 26 6.10 -21.99 -22.98
CA VAL A 26 4.78 -22.65 -22.84
C VAL A 26 3.68 -21.73 -23.37
N GLN A 27 2.92 -22.18 -24.35
CA GLN A 27 1.80 -21.40 -24.89
C GLN A 27 0.64 -21.38 -23.90
N GLN A 28 0.09 -20.20 -23.65
CA GLN A 28 -1.03 -19.96 -22.75
C GLN A 28 -2.00 -18.96 -23.36
N GLN A 29 -3.27 -18.99 -22.92
CA GLN A 29 -4.23 -17.96 -23.29
C GLN A 29 -3.84 -16.61 -22.70
N GLY A 30 -4.18 -15.54 -23.40
CA GLY A 30 -3.92 -14.17 -22.93
C GLY A 30 -5.04 -13.62 -22.04
N TYR A 31 -4.86 -12.36 -21.59
CA TYR A 31 -5.88 -11.56 -20.92
C TYR A 31 -6.40 -12.20 -19.61
N CYS A 32 -5.49 -12.67 -18.77
CA CYS A 32 -5.78 -13.31 -17.47
C CYS A 32 -6.59 -14.63 -17.56
N ASN A 33 -6.55 -15.31 -18.70
CA ASN A 33 -7.17 -16.63 -18.87
C ASN A 33 -6.14 -17.76 -18.92
N ASP A 34 -4.90 -17.48 -18.54
CA ASP A 34 -3.81 -18.45 -18.45
C ASP A 34 -3.84 -19.22 -17.12
N GLU A 35 -3.25 -20.41 -17.13
CA GLU A 35 -3.19 -21.32 -15.99
C GLU A 35 -2.46 -20.70 -14.78
N TYR A 36 -1.41 -19.93 -15.02
CA TYR A 36 -0.63 -19.31 -13.93
C TYR A 36 -1.43 -18.25 -13.18
N THR A 37 -2.22 -17.45 -13.92
CA THR A 37 -3.17 -16.50 -13.33
C THR A 37 -4.23 -17.21 -12.48
N HIS A 38 -4.76 -18.37 -12.95
CA HIS A 38 -5.71 -19.14 -12.18
C HIS A 38 -5.07 -19.71 -10.90
N GLN A 39 -3.88 -20.30 -10.99
CA GLN A 39 -3.16 -20.82 -9.83
C GLN A 39 -2.86 -19.73 -8.80
N ALA A 40 -2.41 -18.55 -9.24
CA ALA A 40 -2.19 -17.41 -8.35
C ALA A 40 -3.46 -16.99 -7.59
N LYS A 41 -4.59 -16.89 -8.31
CA LYS A 41 -5.88 -16.57 -7.69
C LYS A 41 -6.30 -17.61 -6.66
N GLU A 42 -6.13 -18.89 -6.95
CA GLU A 42 -6.45 -19.97 -5.98
C GLU A 42 -5.57 -19.91 -4.72
N LEU A 43 -4.29 -19.57 -4.86
CA LEU A 43 -3.41 -19.38 -3.70
C LEU A 43 -3.86 -18.19 -2.84
N ILE A 44 -4.22 -17.06 -3.46
CA ILE A 44 -4.73 -15.89 -2.75
C ILE A 44 -6.08 -16.21 -2.08
N ARG A 45 -7.01 -16.89 -2.79
CA ARG A 45 -8.31 -17.29 -2.26
C ARG A 45 -8.25 -18.17 -1.02
N LYS A 46 -7.19 -18.94 -0.84
CA LYS A 46 -6.96 -19.70 0.42
C LYS A 46 -6.71 -18.78 1.63
N LYS A 47 -6.38 -17.52 1.40
CA LYS A 47 -6.08 -16.53 2.45
C LYS A 47 -7.20 -15.52 2.70
N ILE A 48 -8.22 -15.53 1.86
CA ILE A 48 -9.37 -14.62 1.91
C ILE A 48 -10.67 -15.43 1.91
N SER A 49 -11.83 -14.79 1.73
CA SER A 49 -13.13 -15.45 1.53
C SER A 49 -13.48 -15.55 0.03
N ASP A 50 -14.68 -15.17 -0.37
CA ASP A 50 -15.21 -15.29 -1.74
C ASP A 50 -14.97 -14.06 -2.63
N GLN A 51 -14.04 -13.18 -2.25
CA GLN A 51 -13.76 -11.94 -2.98
C GLN A 51 -13.16 -12.23 -4.37
N ASP A 52 -13.43 -11.35 -5.32
CA ASP A 52 -12.83 -11.39 -6.64
C ASP A 52 -11.40 -10.86 -6.65
N VAL A 53 -10.50 -11.57 -7.33
CA VAL A 53 -9.08 -11.20 -7.45
C VAL A 53 -8.75 -10.81 -8.88
N TYR A 54 -8.11 -9.64 -9.05
CA TYR A 54 -7.60 -9.12 -10.31
C TYR A 54 -6.13 -8.74 -10.17
N PHE A 55 -5.33 -8.92 -11.23
CA PHE A 55 -3.94 -8.47 -11.25
C PHE A 55 -3.79 -7.25 -12.14
N LEU A 56 -3.23 -6.19 -11.58
CA LEU A 56 -2.94 -4.93 -12.26
C LEU A 56 -1.46 -4.62 -12.20
N HIS A 57 -0.97 -3.75 -13.08
CA HIS A 57 0.46 -3.51 -13.26
C HIS A 57 1.07 -2.49 -12.27
N GLY A 58 0.26 -1.88 -11.40
CA GLY A 58 0.75 -0.92 -10.41
C GLY A 58 -0.35 -0.34 -9.53
N SER A 59 0.04 0.21 -8.39
CA SER A 59 -0.86 0.75 -7.34
C SER A 59 -1.72 1.91 -7.85
N THR A 60 -1.15 2.87 -8.58
CA THR A 60 -1.92 3.98 -9.18
C THR A 60 -3.00 3.46 -10.14
N ALA A 61 -2.74 2.36 -10.86
CA ALA A 61 -3.76 1.72 -11.70
C ALA A 61 -4.90 1.13 -10.87
N CYS A 62 -4.60 0.52 -9.72
CA CYS A 62 -5.61 0.05 -8.78
C CYS A 62 -6.46 1.21 -8.26
N ASN A 63 -5.81 2.27 -7.77
CA ASN A 63 -6.47 3.45 -7.22
C ASN A 63 -7.40 4.11 -8.24
N LYS A 64 -6.92 4.37 -9.46
CA LYS A 64 -7.75 4.93 -10.55
C LYS A 64 -8.93 4.04 -10.88
N LEU A 65 -8.73 2.73 -11.03
CA LEU A 65 -9.81 1.82 -11.44
C LEU A 65 -10.87 1.68 -10.37
N VAL A 66 -10.50 1.45 -9.12
CA VAL A 66 -11.46 1.30 -8.02
C VAL A 66 -12.30 2.56 -7.89
N ILE A 67 -11.68 3.74 -7.85
CA ILE A 67 -12.39 5.01 -7.70
C ILE A 67 -13.28 5.29 -8.92
N LYS A 68 -12.75 5.12 -10.14
CA LYS A 68 -13.49 5.35 -11.38
C LYS A 68 -14.71 4.46 -11.54
N THR A 69 -14.66 3.22 -11.06
CA THR A 69 -15.74 2.26 -11.26
C THR A 69 -16.83 2.36 -10.20
N SER A 70 -16.51 2.90 -9.04
CA SER A 70 -17.41 2.94 -7.88
C SER A 70 -18.08 4.30 -7.67
N LEU A 71 -17.51 5.38 -8.18
CA LEU A 71 -18.00 6.72 -7.94
C LEU A 71 -18.69 7.32 -9.15
N ARG A 72 -19.74 8.14 -8.87
CA ARG A 72 -20.40 8.99 -9.86
C ARG A 72 -19.61 10.30 -10.04
N PRO A 73 -19.73 11.00 -11.16
CA PRO A 73 -18.92 12.19 -11.45
C PRO A 73 -18.94 13.31 -10.40
N PHE A 74 -20.00 13.42 -9.60
CA PHE A 74 -20.15 14.41 -8.53
C PHE A 74 -19.72 13.89 -7.15
N GLU A 75 -19.28 12.65 -7.05
CA GLU A 75 -18.86 12.04 -5.79
C GLU A 75 -17.37 12.22 -5.57
N SER A 76 -16.97 12.31 -4.29
CA SER A 76 -15.60 12.57 -3.85
C SER A 76 -15.05 11.48 -2.93
N VAL A 77 -13.71 11.52 -2.76
CA VAL A 77 -12.96 10.58 -1.92
C VAL A 77 -12.42 11.33 -0.70
N ILE A 78 -12.64 10.79 0.50
CA ILE A 78 -12.03 11.29 1.74
C ILE A 78 -10.68 10.61 1.93
N ALA A 79 -9.64 11.37 2.24
CA ALA A 79 -8.29 10.87 2.50
C ALA A 79 -7.55 11.74 3.52
N CYS A 80 -6.42 11.26 4.06
CA CYS A 80 -5.50 12.08 4.85
C CYS A 80 -4.62 12.96 3.94
N ASP A 81 -3.98 13.96 4.54
CA ASP A 81 -3.18 14.95 3.79
C ASP A 81 -2.03 14.30 3.02
N ASN A 82 -1.29 13.37 3.65
CA ASN A 82 -0.16 12.68 3.04
C ASN A 82 -0.55 11.43 2.22
N ALA A 83 -1.85 11.17 2.00
CA ALA A 83 -2.30 10.04 1.20
C ALA A 83 -1.65 10.01 -0.18
N HIS A 84 -1.23 8.81 -0.63
CA HIS A 84 -0.52 8.65 -1.90
C HIS A 84 -1.29 9.24 -3.10
N ILE A 85 -2.61 9.04 -3.14
CA ILE A 85 -3.49 9.61 -4.19
C ILE A 85 -3.51 11.13 -4.19
N ASN A 86 -3.28 11.79 -3.03
CA ASN A 86 -3.27 13.24 -2.90
C ASN A 86 -1.93 13.86 -3.30
N THR A 87 -0.81 13.19 -2.98
CA THR A 87 0.52 13.82 -3.02
C THR A 87 1.47 13.24 -4.07
N LEU A 88 1.32 11.97 -4.46
CA LEU A 88 2.32 11.24 -5.23
C LEU A 88 1.82 10.60 -6.54
N GLU A 89 0.58 10.92 -6.98
CA GLU A 89 -0.01 10.35 -8.20
C GLU A 89 -0.28 11.39 -9.30
N THR A 90 0.29 12.58 -9.19
CA THR A 90 0.25 13.63 -10.23
C THR A 90 -1.19 13.95 -10.69
N GLY A 91 -2.15 14.01 -9.75
CA GLY A 91 -3.55 14.31 -10.04
C GLY A 91 -4.29 13.15 -10.74
N ALA A 92 -3.90 11.90 -10.48
CA ALA A 92 -4.52 10.73 -11.14
C ALA A 92 -6.01 10.58 -10.84
N ILE A 93 -6.45 11.02 -9.67
CA ILE A 93 -7.86 10.93 -9.24
C ILE A 93 -8.66 12.11 -9.81
N GLU A 94 -8.07 13.29 -9.86
CA GLU A 94 -8.64 14.47 -10.51
C GLU A 94 -8.79 14.28 -12.02
N ASP A 95 -7.82 13.60 -12.67
CA ASP A 95 -7.88 13.24 -14.10
C ASP A 95 -9.09 12.36 -14.45
N ILE A 96 -9.54 11.52 -13.52
CA ILE A 96 -10.76 10.71 -13.69
C ILE A 96 -12.03 11.41 -13.20
N GLY A 97 -11.94 12.68 -12.78
CA GLY A 97 -13.07 13.56 -12.49
C GLY A 97 -13.52 13.59 -11.03
N HIS A 98 -12.72 13.09 -10.09
CA HIS A 98 -13.10 13.04 -8.68
C HIS A 98 -12.22 13.97 -7.83
N LYS A 99 -12.85 14.66 -6.88
CA LYS A 99 -12.18 15.47 -5.88
C LYS A 99 -11.70 14.60 -4.73
N ILE A 100 -10.50 14.86 -4.22
CA ILE A 100 -10.00 14.36 -2.95
C ILE A 100 -10.35 15.40 -1.86
N GLU A 101 -11.03 14.95 -0.81
CA GLU A 101 -11.41 15.76 0.36
C GLU A 101 -10.48 15.37 1.51
N ILE A 102 -9.66 16.30 1.96
CA ILE A 102 -8.67 16.07 3.02
C ILE A 102 -9.30 16.29 4.38
N VAL A 103 -9.07 15.36 5.30
CA VAL A 103 -9.47 15.44 6.70
C VAL A 103 -8.28 15.22 7.62
N GLU A 104 -8.39 15.64 8.89
CA GLU A 104 -7.35 15.44 9.90
C GLU A 104 -7.07 13.96 10.14
N ASP A 105 -5.82 13.64 10.41
CA ASP A 105 -5.30 12.31 10.66
C ASP A 105 -4.29 12.28 11.82
N GLU A 106 -3.91 11.08 12.25
CA GLU A 106 -2.82 10.83 13.20
C GLU A 106 -1.75 9.96 12.51
N ASP A 107 -0.63 10.54 12.15
CA ASP A 107 0.46 9.85 11.46
C ASP A 107 -0.01 9.07 10.20
N GLY A 108 -0.92 9.66 9.43
CA GLY A 108 -1.48 9.06 8.21
C GLY A 108 -2.66 8.11 8.46
N LEU A 109 -3.12 7.97 9.69
CA LEU A 109 -4.29 7.16 10.05
C LEU A 109 -5.53 8.05 10.24
N LEU A 110 -6.56 7.84 9.44
CA LEU A 110 -7.81 8.56 9.55
C LEU A 110 -8.51 8.28 10.89
N ILE A 111 -9.18 9.29 11.42
CA ILE A 111 -9.89 9.28 12.71
C ILE A 111 -11.39 9.11 12.44
N PRO A 112 -12.05 8.07 12.98
CA PRO A 112 -13.47 7.79 12.70
C PRO A 112 -14.39 8.98 12.99
N GLU A 113 -14.20 9.69 14.13
CA GLU A 113 -15.00 10.83 14.53
C GLU A 113 -14.83 12.04 13.58
N VAL A 114 -13.63 12.21 13.01
CA VAL A 114 -13.36 13.26 12.04
C VAL A 114 -14.07 12.98 10.73
N ILE A 115 -14.07 11.73 10.27
CA ILE A 115 -14.83 11.32 9.08
C ILE A 115 -16.33 11.53 9.30
N ASP A 116 -16.87 11.05 10.42
CA ASP A 116 -18.29 11.17 10.77
C ASP A 116 -18.74 12.63 10.80
N LYS A 117 -17.97 13.49 11.47
CA LYS A 117 -18.22 14.92 11.54
C LYS A 117 -18.19 15.58 10.15
N PHE A 118 -17.14 15.30 9.35
CA PHE A 118 -16.99 15.86 8.02
C PHE A 118 -18.18 15.53 7.12
N VAL A 119 -18.61 14.27 7.09
CA VAL A 119 -19.73 13.83 6.26
C VAL A 119 -21.05 14.41 6.77
N SER A 120 -21.27 14.38 8.09
CA SER A 120 -22.47 14.95 8.71
C SER A 120 -22.61 16.45 8.42
N GLU A 121 -21.55 17.23 8.59
CA GLU A 121 -21.55 18.65 8.28
C GLU A 121 -21.81 18.91 6.78
N ARG A 122 -21.21 18.10 5.88
CA ARG A 122 -21.43 18.21 4.43
C ARG A 122 -22.89 17.93 4.06
N MET A 123 -23.49 16.89 4.60
CA MET A 123 -24.86 16.47 4.26
C MET A 123 -25.94 17.33 4.92
N ASN A 124 -25.66 17.97 6.06
CA ASN A 124 -26.55 18.88 6.73
C ASN A 124 -26.49 20.33 6.21
N ASP A 125 -25.52 20.65 5.35
CA ASP A 125 -25.41 21.96 4.72
C ASP A 125 -26.57 22.16 3.72
N PRO A 126 -27.42 23.21 3.87
CA PRO A 126 -28.50 23.47 2.91
C PRO A 126 -28.02 23.61 1.46
N ALA A 127 -26.75 23.95 1.26
CA ALA A 127 -26.12 24.08 -0.06
C ALA A 127 -25.32 22.83 -0.48
N TYR A 128 -25.55 21.67 0.16
CA TYR A 128 -24.77 20.43 -0.11
C TYR A 128 -24.76 20.04 -1.59
N PHE A 129 -25.86 20.28 -2.31
CA PHE A 129 -26.01 19.93 -3.74
C PHE A 129 -25.12 20.79 -4.69
N HIS A 130 -24.49 21.84 -4.19
CA HIS A 130 -23.47 22.61 -4.89
C HIS A 130 -22.04 22.10 -4.67
N LYS A 131 -21.87 21.08 -3.79
CA LYS A 131 -20.58 20.56 -3.37
C LYS A 131 -20.43 19.11 -3.80
N PRO A 132 -19.21 18.60 -4.01
CA PRO A 132 -19.00 17.16 -4.18
C PRO A 132 -19.55 16.39 -2.98
N ILE A 133 -20.13 15.24 -3.26
CA ILE A 133 -20.74 14.37 -2.24
C ILE A 133 -19.70 13.30 -1.82
N PRO A 134 -19.25 13.26 -0.56
CA PRO A 134 -18.38 12.20 -0.10
C PRO A 134 -19.02 10.83 -0.30
N LYS A 135 -18.30 9.90 -0.93
CA LYS A 135 -18.82 8.54 -1.19
C LYS A 135 -17.82 7.44 -0.88
N MET A 136 -16.54 7.76 -0.78
CA MET A 136 -15.49 6.78 -0.47
C MET A 136 -14.56 7.34 0.60
N VAL A 137 -14.15 6.50 1.54
CA VAL A 137 -13.02 6.70 2.43
C VAL A 137 -11.85 5.89 1.87
N TYR A 138 -10.75 6.55 1.59
CA TYR A 138 -9.49 5.95 1.16
C TYR A 138 -8.51 5.93 2.32
N ILE A 139 -7.98 4.77 2.62
CA ILE A 139 -6.94 4.56 3.64
C ILE A 139 -5.77 3.79 3.06
N THR A 140 -4.59 3.94 3.64
CA THR A 140 -3.38 3.21 3.24
C THR A 140 -2.88 2.33 4.39
N ASN A 141 -2.62 1.05 4.16
CA ASN A 141 -2.04 0.14 5.16
C ASN A 141 -0.83 -0.63 4.58
N SER A 142 0.41 -0.41 5.07
CA SER A 142 0.76 0.63 6.06
C SER A 142 0.60 2.02 5.46
N SER A 143 0.35 3.00 6.32
CA SER A 143 0.24 4.40 5.91
C SER A 143 1.56 4.93 5.31
N GLU A 144 1.52 6.11 4.68
CA GLU A 144 2.74 6.77 4.17
C GLU A 144 3.70 7.17 5.31
N SER A 145 3.22 7.22 6.54
CA SER A 145 4.01 7.42 7.77
C SER A 145 4.56 6.12 8.38
N GLY A 146 4.27 4.96 7.76
CA GLY A 146 4.69 3.64 8.24
C GLY A 146 3.88 3.07 9.41
N THR A 147 2.79 3.72 9.79
CA THR A 147 1.84 3.27 10.83
C THR A 147 0.84 2.26 10.25
N ILE A 148 0.16 1.52 11.11
CA ILE A 148 -0.84 0.52 10.71
C ILE A 148 -2.17 0.72 11.42
N TYR A 149 -3.26 0.36 10.76
CA TYR A 149 -4.59 0.33 11.37
C TYR A 149 -4.73 -0.89 12.27
N THR A 150 -5.16 -0.70 13.52
CA THR A 150 -5.62 -1.79 14.38
C THR A 150 -6.99 -2.27 13.92
N LYS A 151 -7.34 -3.52 14.28
CA LYS A 151 -8.65 -4.09 13.98
C LYS A 151 -9.80 -3.21 14.53
N GLN A 152 -9.62 -2.70 15.76
CA GLN A 152 -10.61 -1.83 16.36
C GLN A 152 -10.85 -0.58 15.53
N ARG A 153 -9.76 0.17 15.18
CA ARG A 153 -9.87 1.41 14.41
C ARG A 153 -10.47 1.17 13.02
N LEU A 154 -10.07 0.08 12.36
CA LEU A 154 -10.61 -0.29 11.06
C LEU A 154 -12.11 -0.58 11.11
N LEU A 155 -12.59 -1.28 12.15
CA LEU A 155 -14.02 -1.56 12.38
C LEU A 155 -14.79 -0.28 12.71
N GLU A 156 -14.22 0.64 13.47
CA GLU A 156 -14.83 1.95 13.77
C GLU A 156 -14.99 2.79 12.50
N ILE A 157 -13.96 2.84 11.63
CA ILE A 157 -14.07 3.50 10.32
C ILE A 157 -15.13 2.83 9.46
N LYS A 158 -15.14 1.48 9.38
CA LYS A 158 -16.15 0.76 8.61
C LYS A 158 -17.57 1.07 9.11
N LYS A 159 -17.77 1.14 10.41
CA LYS A 159 -19.07 1.51 11.01
C LYS A 159 -19.50 2.92 10.58
N VAL A 160 -18.58 3.88 10.56
CA VAL A 160 -18.87 5.23 10.05
C VAL A 160 -19.22 5.19 8.56
N CYS A 161 -18.46 4.44 7.76
CA CYS A 161 -18.76 4.24 6.35
C CYS A 161 -20.18 3.66 6.14
N ASP A 162 -20.53 2.63 6.88
CA ASP A 162 -21.85 1.98 6.78
C ASP A 162 -22.99 2.93 7.17
N ASN A 163 -22.82 3.72 8.24
CA ASN A 163 -23.81 4.70 8.69
C ASN A 163 -24.10 5.78 7.65
N HIS A 164 -23.10 6.18 6.88
CA HIS A 164 -23.20 7.22 5.84
C HIS A 164 -23.32 6.67 4.41
N GLY A 165 -23.34 5.35 4.23
CA GLY A 165 -23.39 4.71 2.93
C GLY A 165 -22.14 4.99 2.08
N LEU A 166 -20.97 5.12 2.73
CA LEU A 166 -19.66 5.31 2.09
C LEU A 166 -19.03 3.95 1.79
N TYR A 167 -18.19 3.91 0.76
CA TYR A 167 -17.28 2.81 0.50
C TYR A 167 -16.00 2.98 1.32
N LEU A 168 -15.38 1.87 1.73
CA LEU A 168 -14.07 1.84 2.36
C LEU A 168 -13.07 1.14 1.45
N PHE A 169 -12.13 1.90 0.88
CA PHE A 169 -11.06 1.38 0.04
C PHE A 169 -9.71 1.47 0.74
N MET A 170 -9.00 0.34 0.84
CA MET A 170 -7.67 0.27 1.44
C MET A 170 -6.59 0.09 0.36
N ASP A 171 -5.73 1.08 0.21
CA ASP A 171 -4.46 0.96 -0.51
C ASP A 171 -3.53 0.02 0.26
N GLY A 172 -3.13 -1.04 -0.39
CA GLY A 172 -2.29 -2.09 0.17
C GLY A 172 -0.92 -2.19 -0.48
N ALA A 173 -0.35 -1.08 -0.99
CA ALA A 173 0.97 -1.08 -1.62
C ALA A 173 2.07 -1.68 -0.72
N ARG A 174 1.90 -1.57 0.60
CA ARG A 174 2.75 -2.16 1.64
C ARG A 174 1.98 -3.07 2.60
N LEU A 175 0.86 -3.65 2.16
CA LEU A 175 0.01 -4.46 3.04
C LEU A 175 0.73 -5.70 3.58
N ALA A 176 1.66 -6.31 2.84
CA ALA A 176 2.44 -7.42 3.34
C ALA A 176 3.26 -7.02 4.59
N TYR A 177 3.91 -5.85 4.57
CA TYR A 177 4.63 -5.31 5.72
C TYR A 177 3.70 -4.94 6.89
N ALA A 178 2.52 -4.39 6.59
CA ALA A 178 1.54 -4.11 7.64
C ALA A 178 1.07 -5.39 8.35
N LEU A 179 0.91 -6.49 7.60
CA LEU A 179 0.47 -7.78 8.14
C LEU A 179 1.55 -8.50 8.96
N THR A 180 2.84 -8.18 8.76
CA THR A 180 3.97 -8.78 9.48
C THR A 180 4.52 -7.89 10.60
N ALA A 181 4.02 -6.64 10.70
CA ALA A 181 4.40 -5.73 11.77
C ALA A 181 4.04 -6.30 13.16
N LYS A 182 4.92 -6.13 14.16
CA LYS A 182 4.77 -6.71 15.50
C LYS A 182 3.49 -6.34 16.25
N ASN A 183 2.93 -5.16 15.95
CA ASN A 183 1.71 -4.66 16.57
C ASN A 183 0.46 -4.90 15.69
N ASN A 184 0.57 -5.66 14.61
CA ASN A 184 -0.56 -6.02 13.78
C ASN A 184 -1.46 -7.04 14.50
N ASP A 185 -2.78 -6.80 14.47
CA ASP A 185 -3.83 -7.63 15.06
C ASP A 185 -4.86 -8.11 14.03
N LEU A 186 -4.51 -8.02 12.73
CA LEU A 186 -5.38 -8.36 11.59
C LEU A 186 -4.73 -9.43 10.71
N THR A 187 -5.56 -10.29 10.17
CA THR A 187 -5.21 -11.18 9.05
C THR A 187 -5.64 -10.57 7.72
N LEU A 188 -5.06 -11.04 6.60
CA LEU A 188 -5.50 -10.61 5.26
C LEU A 188 -6.99 -10.89 5.05
N LYS A 189 -7.49 -12.03 5.55
CA LYS A 189 -8.90 -12.40 5.48
C LYS A 189 -9.78 -11.36 6.16
N GLU A 190 -9.47 -10.99 7.40
CA GLU A 190 -10.25 -10.03 8.17
C GLU A 190 -10.26 -8.66 7.49
N ILE A 191 -9.12 -8.20 6.96
CA ILE A 191 -9.09 -6.96 6.19
C ILE A 191 -10.02 -7.05 4.97
N CYS A 192 -9.91 -8.11 4.17
CA CYS A 192 -10.74 -8.30 2.98
C CYS A 192 -12.24 -8.43 3.31
N ASP A 193 -12.61 -8.94 4.49
CA ASP A 193 -14.00 -9.04 4.94
C ASP A 193 -14.55 -7.69 5.45
N ILE A 194 -13.68 -6.77 5.90
CA ILE A 194 -14.08 -5.46 6.44
C ILE A 194 -14.18 -4.40 5.33
N VAL A 195 -13.21 -4.33 4.42
CA VAL A 195 -13.16 -3.28 3.41
C VAL A 195 -13.91 -3.66 2.14
N ASP A 196 -14.38 -2.67 1.38
CA ASP A 196 -15.08 -2.90 0.11
C ASP A 196 -14.13 -3.28 -1.02
N ALA A 197 -12.90 -2.76 -0.97
CA ALA A 197 -11.80 -3.13 -1.86
C ALA A 197 -10.45 -2.95 -1.16
N THR A 198 -9.47 -3.77 -1.54
CA THR A 198 -8.06 -3.60 -1.18
C THR A 198 -7.17 -4.23 -2.23
N TYR A 199 -5.86 -4.03 -2.15
CA TYR A 199 -4.91 -4.83 -2.93
C TYR A 199 -3.70 -5.21 -2.09
N VAL A 200 -3.07 -6.33 -2.45
CA VAL A 200 -1.78 -6.74 -1.91
C VAL A 200 -0.70 -6.32 -2.89
N GLY A 201 0.15 -5.39 -2.47
CA GLY A 201 1.25 -4.89 -3.28
C GLY A 201 2.35 -5.93 -3.48
N GLY A 202 2.63 -6.25 -4.75
CA GLY A 202 3.75 -7.11 -5.11
C GLY A 202 5.01 -6.32 -5.43
N THR A 203 4.89 -5.17 -6.07
CA THR A 203 5.99 -4.34 -6.57
C THR A 203 7.04 -4.04 -5.50
N LYS A 204 6.64 -3.75 -4.27
CA LYS A 204 7.55 -3.41 -3.16
C LYS A 204 8.00 -4.65 -2.38
N CYS A 205 7.44 -5.83 -2.64
CA CYS A 205 7.70 -7.05 -1.88
C CYS A 205 8.00 -8.25 -2.78
N GLY A 206 9.03 -8.14 -3.61
CA GLY A 206 9.61 -9.23 -4.39
C GLY A 206 9.09 -9.42 -5.81
N ALA A 207 7.99 -8.78 -6.23
CA ALA A 207 7.57 -8.78 -7.63
C ALA A 207 8.41 -7.82 -8.48
N MET A 208 8.47 -8.08 -9.77
CA MET A 208 9.01 -7.15 -10.77
C MET A 208 8.08 -5.94 -10.91
N PHE A 209 6.79 -6.16 -10.88
CA PHE A 209 5.71 -5.18 -10.90
C PHE A 209 4.37 -5.86 -10.63
N GLY A 210 3.40 -5.11 -10.16
CA GLY A 210 2.02 -5.56 -10.08
C GLY A 210 1.45 -5.68 -8.69
N GLU A 211 0.12 -5.65 -8.66
CA GLU A 211 -0.70 -5.65 -7.47
C GLU A 211 -1.85 -6.65 -7.63
N ALA A 212 -2.16 -7.38 -6.57
CA ALA A 212 -3.32 -8.27 -6.50
C ALA A 212 -4.50 -7.50 -5.90
N LEU A 213 -5.34 -6.93 -6.74
CA LEU A 213 -6.56 -6.22 -6.35
C LEU A 213 -7.64 -7.22 -5.95
N ILE A 214 -8.25 -7.00 -4.80
CA ILE A 214 -9.30 -7.83 -4.18
C ILE A 214 -10.54 -6.97 -4.02
N LEU A 215 -11.64 -7.37 -4.64
CA LEU A 215 -12.93 -6.69 -4.57
C LEU A 215 -13.92 -7.50 -3.74
N ASN A 216 -14.39 -6.92 -2.65
CA ASN A 216 -15.40 -7.51 -1.77
C ASN A 216 -16.81 -7.05 -2.17
N ASN A 217 -17.00 -5.75 -2.40
CA ASN A 217 -18.30 -5.17 -2.71
C ASN A 217 -18.73 -5.46 -4.14
N ASP A 218 -19.96 -5.95 -4.32
CA ASP A 218 -20.52 -6.35 -5.62
C ASP A 218 -20.71 -5.16 -6.58
N ASP A 219 -20.96 -3.95 -6.06
CA ASP A 219 -21.06 -2.75 -6.87
C ASP A 219 -19.77 -2.49 -7.67
N PHE A 220 -18.60 -2.87 -7.13
CA PHE A 220 -17.31 -2.69 -7.80
C PHE A 220 -17.05 -3.76 -8.86
N LYS A 221 -17.66 -4.94 -8.73
CA LYS A 221 -17.43 -6.08 -9.63
C LYS A 221 -18.15 -5.93 -10.98
N LEU A 222 -19.24 -5.14 -11.01
CA LEU A 222 -20.08 -5.01 -12.21
C LEU A 222 -19.28 -4.44 -13.38
N HIS A 223 -19.11 -5.25 -14.43
CA HIS A 223 -18.32 -4.88 -15.62
C HIS A 223 -16.85 -4.50 -15.36
N PHE A 224 -16.26 -4.87 -14.24
CA PHE A 224 -14.91 -4.44 -13.85
C PHE A 224 -13.85 -4.80 -14.92
N LYS A 225 -13.94 -6.00 -15.55
CA LYS A 225 -13.04 -6.39 -16.66
C LYS A 225 -13.13 -5.44 -17.86
N ASN A 226 -14.32 -4.88 -18.14
CA ASN A 226 -14.51 -3.92 -19.21
C ASN A 226 -13.79 -2.60 -18.90
N TYR A 227 -13.83 -2.16 -17.63
CA TYR A 227 -13.08 -0.99 -17.18
C TYR A 227 -11.57 -1.20 -17.26
N ILE A 228 -11.04 -2.36 -16.80
CA ILE A 228 -9.64 -2.73 -16.96
C ILE A 228 -9.22 -2.64 -18.43
N LYS A 229 -10.02 -3.22 -19.33
CA LYS A 229 -9.73 -3.22 -20.79
C LYS A 229 -9.81 -1.82 -21.37
N GLY A 230 -10.88 -1.09 -21.07
CA GLY A 230 -11.12 0.27 -21.58
C GLY A 230 -10.09 1.30 -21.11
N SER A 231 -9.51 1.08 -19.92
CA SER A 231 -8.42 1.91 -19.37
C SER A 231 -7.02 1.51 -19.88
N GLY A 232 -6.91 0.53 -20.79
CA GLY A 232 -5.62 0.06 -21.30
C GLY A 232 -4.82 -0.84 -20.34
N MET A 233 -5.40 -1.21 -19.19
CA MET A 233 -4.69 -1.92 -18.12
C MET A 233 -4.77 -3.44 -18.24
N LEU A 234 -5.60 -3.99 -19.15
CA LEU A 234 -5.65 -5.42 -19.43
C LEU A 234 -4.63 -5.79 -20.50
N ILE A 235 -3.48 -6.25 -20.07
CA ILE A 235 -2.37 -6.62 -20.96
C ILE A 235 -2.55 -8.00 -21.58
N ALA A 236 -2.13 -8.16 -22.84
CA ALA A 236 -2.31 -9.42 -23.57
C ALA A 236 -1.55 -10.59 -22.93
N LYS A 237 -0.30 -10.36 -22.49
CA LYS A 237 0.54 -11.37 -21.82
C LYS A 237 0.47 -11.23 -20.30
N SER A 238 -0.74 -11.15 -19.74
CA SER A 238 -0.99 -11.04 -18.29
C SER A 238 -0.47 -12.19 -17.45
N ARG A 239 -0.11 -13.33 -18.08
CA ARG A 239 0.53 -14.47 -17.43
C ARG A 239 1.76 -14.07 -16.58
N PHE A 240 2.47 -12.99 -16.98
CA PHE A 240 3.61 -12.49 -16.22
C PHE A 240 3.21 -11.95 -14.84
N LEU A 241 2.03 -11.37 -14.69
CA LEU A 241 1.46 -11.04 -13.38
C LEU A 241 1.08 -12.31 -12.62
N GLY A 242 0.38 -13.24 -13.27
CA GLY A 242 -0.02 -14.51 -12.66
C GLY A 242 1.17 -15.32 -12.12
N ILE A 243 2.25 -15.44 -12.90
CA ILE A 243 3.46 -16.17 -12.47
C ILE A 243 4.06 -15.52 -11.22
N GLN A 244 4.19 -14.20 -11.19
CA GLN A 244 4.77 -13.48 -10.05
C GLN A 244 3.95 -13.71 -8.77
N PHE A 245 2.64 -13.52 -8.83
CA PHE A 245 1.77 -13.72 -7.66
C PHE A 245 1.64 -15.19 -7.25
N ARG A 246 1.73 -16.13 -8.18
CA ARG A 246 1.83 -17.56 -7.86
C ARG A 246 3.05 -17.83 -6.99
N GLU A 247 4.22 -17.36 -7.40
CA GLU A 247 5.46 -17.56 -6.64
C GLU A 247 5.41 -16.86 -5.30
N LEU A 248 4.93 -15.62 -5.24
CA LEU A 248 4.85 -14.84 -4.01
C LEU A 248 3.89 -15.43 -2.98
N PHE A 249 2.80 -16.08 -3.40
CA PHE A 249 1.86 -16.71 -2.49
C PHE A 249 2.13 -18.22 -2.26
N THR A 250 3.06 -18.82 -3.00
CA THR A 250 3.55 -20.18 -2.70
C THR A 250 4.35 -20.15 -1.41
N ASP A 251 3.98 -21.01 -0.47
CA ASP A 251 4.61 -21.13 0.85
C ASP A 251 4.73 -19.80 1.62
N ASP A 252 3.78 -18.88 1.37
CA ASP A 252 3.72 -17.58 2.02
C ASP A 252 4.98 -16.71 1.81
N LEU A 253 5.64 -16.83 0.67
CA LEU A 253 6.89 -16.14 0.39
C LEU A 253 6.79 -14.63 0.60
N ILE A 254 5.72 -13.99 0.11
CA ILE A 254 5.52 -12.54 0.25
C ILE A 254 5.56 -12.07 1.71
N PHE A 255 4.94 -12.83 2.62
CA PHE A 255 4.92 -12.51 4.05
C PHE A 255 6.28 -12.77 4.71
N LYS A 256 7.00 -13.83 4.33
CA LYS A 256 8.37 -14.10 4.81
C LYS A 256 9.34 -12.99 4.39
N LEU A 257 9.20 -12.47 3.18
CA LEU A 257 10.01 -11.35 2.67
C LEU A 257 9.70 -10.06 3.43
N ALA A 258 8.42 -9.78 3.70
CA ALA A 258 7.99 -8.63 4.47
C ALA A 258 8.45 -8.72 5.93
N GLU A 259 8.26 -9.86 6.60
CA GLU A 259 8.68 -10.11 7.97
C GLU A 259 10.18 -9.84 8.18
N LYS A 260 11.03 -10.36 7.29
CA LYS A 260 12.47 -10.10 7.30
C LYS A 260 12.78 -8.60 7.26
N ALA A 261 12.13 -7.86 6.37
CA ALA A 261 12.38 -6.42 6.23
C ALA A 261 11.88 -5.64 7.47
N ASP A 262 10.73 -6.02 8.04
CA ASP A 262 10.20 -5.41 9.27
C ASP A 262 11.13 -5.68 10.47
N GLU A 263 11.64 -6.92 10.61
CA GLU A 263 12.62 -7.26 11.65
C GLU A 263 13.93 -6.45 11.52
N GLN A 264 14.41 -6.25 10.30
CA GLN A 264 15.57 -5.42 10.02
C GLN A 264 15.31 -3.95 10.37
N ALA A 265 14.14 -3.42 10.01
CA ALA A 265 13.72 -2.06 10.39
C ALA A 265 13.62 -1.91 11.91
N ASP A 266 13.09 -2.92 12.62
CA ASP A 266 12.99 -2.89 14.08
C ASP A 266 14.36 -2.83 14.75
N ARG A 267 15.35 -3.56 14.26
CA ARG A 267 16.73 -3.50 14.77
C ARG A 267 17.34 -2.10 14.60
N ILE A 268 17.14 -1.49 13.42
CA ILE A 268 17.58 -0.09 13.17
C ILE A 268 16.84 0.87 14.10
N ARG A 269 15.52 0.74 14.23
CA ARG A 269 14.66 1.59 15.07
C ARG A 269 15.07 1.51 16.55
N GLN A 270 15.37 0.33 17.05
CA GLN A 270 15.86 0.13 18.40
C GLN A 270 17.18 0.86 18.60
N ARG A 271 18.13 0.71 17.67
CA ARG A 271 19.44 1.39 17.76
C ARG A 271 19.30 2.90 17.72
N LEU A 272 18.45 3.45 16.86
CA LEU A 272 18.18 4.89 16.81
C LEU A 272 17.67 5.40 18.18
N LYS A 273 16.78 4.68 18.83
CA LYS A 273 16.29 5.03 20.18
C LYS A 273 17.39 4.99 21.22
N GLU A 274 18.25 3.96 21.22
CA GLU A 274 19.40 3.83 22.14
C GLU A 274 20.40 4.99 21.99
N GLN A 275 20.54 5.52 20.77
CA GLN A 275 21.39 6.67 20.46
C GLN A 275 20.69 8.03 20.56
N ASN A 276 19.47 8.06 21.15
CA ASN A 276 18.69 9.26 21.37
C ASN A 276 18.33 10.04 20.07
N TYR A 277 18.14 9.34 18.96
CA TYR A 277 17.54 9.96 17.77
C TYR A 277 16.04 10.17 17.97
N VAL A 278 15.52 11.26 17.41
CA VAL A 278 14.08 11.57 17.45
C VAL A 278 13.38 10.90 16.29
N LEU A 279 12.57 9.88 16.56
CA LEU A 279 11.69 9.29 15.57
C LEU A 279 10.54 10.25 15.29
N ALA A 280 10.29 10.54 14.02
CA ALA A 280 9.30 11.53 13.60
C ALA A 280 7.88 10.94 13.52
N THR A 281 7.74 9.61 13.42
CA THR A 281 6.45 8.91 13.40
C THR A 281 6.50 7.65 14.27
N GLN A 282 5.33 7.10 14.58
CA GLN A 282 5.18 5.83 15.29
C GLN A 282 5.18 4.62 14.34
N SER A 283 5.97 4.70 13.28
CA SER A 283 6.10 3.58 12.33
C SER A 283 6.51 2.28 13.01
N THR A 284 5.90 1.18 12.57
CA THR A 284 6.20 -0.20 13.03
C THR A 284 6.52 -1.15 11.87
N THR A 285 6.58 -0.64 10.64
CA THR A 285 6.84 -1.41 9.43
C THR A 285 8.27 -1.19 8.89
N ASN A 286 8.55 -1.63 7.69
CA ASN A 286 9.84 -1.52 7.00
C ASN A 286 10.34 -0.08 6.76
N THR A 287 9.54 0.94 7.06
CA THR A 287 9.92 2.35 6.90
C THR A 287 10.11 3.02 8.24
N ILE A 288 11.18 3.78 8.42
CA ILE A 288 11.50 4.51 9.64
C ILE A 288 11.68 5.99 9.28
N PHE A 289 11.04 6.88 10.03
CA PHE A 289 11.17 8.32 9.86
C PHE A 289 11.91 8.90 11.06
N VAL A 290 13.05 9.55 10.82
CA VAL A 290 13.91 10.03 11.88
C VAL A 290 14.43 11.44 11.58
N ASN A 291 14.45 12.29 12.60
CA ASN A 291 15.06 13.61 12.54
C ASN A 291 16.54 13.49 12.92
N MET A 292 17.42 13.75 11.97
CA MET A 292 18.88 13.72 12.17
C MET A 292 19.42 15.14 12.16
N ASP A 293 20.22 15.53 13.15
CA ASP A 293 21.01 16.75 13.06
C ASP A 293 21.96 16.69 11.85
N TYR A 294 22.41 17.85 11.39
CA TYR A 294 23.24 17.96 10.20
C TYR A 294 24.59 17.23 10.31
N GLU A 295 25.18 17.18 11.49
CA GLU A 295 26.47 16.50 11.72
C GLU A 295 26.32 14.99 11.52
N ARG A 296 25.34 14.36 12.22
CA ARG A 296 25.02 12.93 12.08
C ARG A 296 24.64 12.56 10.66
N TYR A 297 23.77 13.37 10.03
CA TYR A 297 23.36 13.13 8.65
C TYR A 297 24.56 13.19 7.69
N HIS A 298 25.40 14.22 7.77
CA HIS A 298 26.56 14.36 6.87
C HIS A 298 27.60 13.27 7.06
N ARG A 299 27.78 12.76 8.29
CA ARG A 299 28.63 11.62 8.58
C ARG A 299 28.13 10.35 7.90
N LEU A 300 26.83 10.06 7.96
CA LEU A 300 26.22 8.83 7.45
C LEU A 300 26.05 8.83 5.92
N LYS A 301 25.71 9.97 5.31
CA LYS A 301 25.38 10.03 3.88
C LYS A 301 26.52 9.67 2.94
N HIS A 302 27.76 9.64 3.40
CA HIS A 302 28.91 9.19 2.59
C HIS A 302 28.90 7.68 2.35
N LYS A 303 28.24 6.91 3.22
CA LYS A 303 28.17 5.44 3.15
C LYS A 303 26.75 4.95 2.86
N TYR A 304 25.73 5.69 3.31
CA TYR A 304 24.32 5.32 3.21
C TYR A 304 23.53 6.32 2.39
N ASN A 305 22.59 5.81 1.58
CA ASN A 305 21.61 6.63 0.85
C ASN A 305 20.25 6.51 1.54
N PHE A 306 19.74 7.63 2.05
CA PHE A 306 18.44 7.76 2.67
C PHE A 306 17.53 8.66 1.82
N CYS A 307 16.23 8.54 1.98
CA CYS A 307 15.29 9.49 1.40
C CYS A 307 15.17 10.73 2.30
N GLU A 308 15.59 11.90 1.80
CA GLU A 308 15.36 13.17 2.47
C GLU A 308 13.90 13.61 2.24
N ASN A 309 13.11 13.76 3.30
CA ASN A 309 11.72 14.20 3.20
C ASN A 309 11.62 15.73 3.26
N TYR A 310 12.18 16.34 4.30
CA TYR A 310 12.23 17.79 4.47
C TYR A 310 13.41 18.20 5.37
N LYS A 311 13.69 19.51 5.38
CA LYS A 311 14.77 20.13 6.16
C LYS A 311 14.22 21.28 6.98
N THR A 312 14.77 21.44 8.18
CA THR A 312 14.58 22.62 9.05
C THR A 312 15.93 23.26 9.32
N ASP A 313 15.98 24.31 10.12
CA ASP A 313 17.26 24.91 10.53
C ASP A 313 18.09 23.98 11.44
N ASP A 314 17.44 23.07 12.18
CA ASP A 314 18.09 22.23 13.18
C ASP A 314 18.36 20.79 12.71
N TYR A 315 17.56 20.23 11.80
CA TYR A 315 17.64 18.84 11.40
C TYR A 315 17.16 18.57 9.97
N ILE A 316 17.51 17.40 9.48
CA ILE A 316 16.96 16.80 8.25
C ILE A 316 16.09 15.63 8.66
N ASN A 317 14.83 15.62 8.22
CA ASN A 317 13.98 14.45 8.33
C ASN A 317 14.31 13.48 7.20
N VAL A 318 14.69 12.27 7.56
CA VAL A 318 15.00 11.20 6.60
C VAL A 318 14.12 9.99 6.81
N ARG A 319 13.78 9.35 5.71
CA ARG A 319 13.20 8.00 5.71
C ARG A 319 14.30 6.99 5.48
N ILE A 320 14.40 6.00 6.37
CA ILE A 320 15.19 4.79 6.23
C ILE A 320 14.23 3.66 5.88
N CYS A 321 14.48 2.97 4.78
CA CYS A 321 13.60 1.92 4.29
C CYS A 321 14.38 0.63 4.09
N THR A 322 13.97 -0.45 4.75
CA THR A 322 14.41 -1.82 4.45
C THR A 322 13.50 -2.43 3.40
N SER A 323 13.99 -3.40 2.67
CA SER A 323 13.24 -4.11 1.63
C SER A 323 13.43 -5.62 1.75
N TRP A 324 12.66 -6.37 0.99
CA TRP A 324 12.78 -7.82 0.87
C TRP A 324 14.20 -8.29 0.52
N SER A 325 14.99 -7.45 -0.17
CA SER A 325 16.35 -7.75 -0.63
C SER A 325 17.44 -7.16 0.24
N THR A 326 17.10 -6.36 1.27
CA THR A 326 18.09 -5.79 2.18
C THR A 326 18.89 -6.92 2.86
N GLU A 327 20.22 -6.87 2.75
CA GLU A 327 21.10 -7.86 3.34
C GLU A 327 21.45 -7.51 4.79
N ASP A 328 21.53 -8.51 5.67
CA ASP A 328 21.76 -8.29 7.10
C ASP A 328 23.05 -7.54 7.42
N HIS A 329 24.11 -7.79 6.64
CA HIS A 329 25.38 -7.07 6.83
C HIS A 329 25.24 -5.56 6.61
N MET A 330 24.35 -5.10 5.70
CA MET A 330 24.10 -3.66 5.50
C MET A 330 23.43 -3.04 6.72
N VAL A 331 22.50 -3.78 7.33
CA VAL A 331 21.82 -3.38 8.56
C VAL A 331 22.79 -3.34 9.74
N ASP A 332 23.63 -4.37 9.88
CA ASP A 332 24.64 -4.46 10.94
C ASP A 332 25.63 -3.28 10.87
N GLU A 333 26.09 -2.94 9.66
CA GLU A 333 26.97 -1.80 9.45
C GLU A 333 26.27 -0.47 9.78
N LEU A 334 25.02 -0.28 9.36
CA LEU A 334 24.26 0.92 9.71
C LEU A 334 24.10 1.05 11.23
N ILE A 335 23.74 -0.04 11.92
CA ILE A 335 23.60 -0.08 13.38
C ILE A 335 24.91 0.29 14.09
N ASN A 336 26.04 -0.18 13.57
CA ASN A 336 27.36 0.14 14.15
C ASN A 336 27.76 1.62 13.93
N ASP A 337 27.34 2.21 12.81
CA ASP A 337 27.68 3.60 12.46
C ASP A 337 26.71 4.63 13.09
N LEU A 338 25.50 4.19 13.52
CA LEU A 338 24.55 5.01 14.28
C LEU A 338 25.03 5.23 15.73
#